data_b64946acc5e20d397b3a311373b1978b
#
_entry.id   b64946acc5e20d397b3a311373b1978b
#
_cell.length_a   1.000
_cell.length_b   1.000
_cell.length_c   1.000
_cell.angle_alpha   90.00
_cell.angle_beta   90.00
_cell.angle_gamma   90.00
#
_symmetry.space_group_name_H-M   'P 1'
#
loop_
_entity.id
_entity.type
_entity.pdbx_description
1 polymer ?
#
loop_
_entity_poly.entity_id
_entity_poly.type
_entity_poly.pdbx_seq_one_letter_code
_entity_poly.pdbx_strand_id
1 'polypeptide(L)'
;MTITQLEQISPQLTPPNERGYEYDLVIVGGGIIGLTLASALKDSGLSILLIEAKVASVAVAKGQAYAVHKLSSLIYEGIGVWDKMLPQIAKYCRVRLSDADYPNVVEFTTDDINTPELGYVAEHQALLQPLQDFVQNCPNVTYLCPAEVVNTQYQQNIVAIEIKIADRLKTVRSKLVVAADGSRSPIRQAAGIKTSGWKYWQSCIVAFVKPEKPHNNTAYERFWSSGPFAILPLPGNRCRIVWTAPHEEAKALCALNDEQFLAELSRRYGDQMGKLEY
;
A
#
# COMPACT_ATOMS: atom_id res chain seq x y z
N MET A 1 -1.57 -28.11 0.23
CA MET A 1 -0.19 -28.24 0.77
C MET A 1 -0.27 -28.97 2.10
N THR A 2 0.38 -30.09 2.20
CA THR A 2 0.44 -30.87 3.44
C THR A 2 1.39 -30.19 4.45
N ILE A 3 1.16 -30.43 5.75
CA ILE A 3 1.97 -29.88 6.86
C ILE A 3 3.47 -30.14 6.64
N THR A 4 3.83 -31.25 6.05
CA THR A 4 5.22 -31.65 5.73
C THR A 4 5.86 -30.75 4.64
N GLN A 5 5.10 -30.16 3.74
CA GLN A 5 5.61 -29.21 2.72
C GLN A 5 5.84 -27.81 3.30
N LEU A 6 5.10 -27.42 4.34
CA LEU A 6 5.31 -26.16 5.05
C LEU A 6 6.56 -26.20 5.94
N GLU A 7 6.96 -27.37 6.43
CA GLU A 7 8.19 -27.54 7.23
C GLU A 7 9.47 -27.41 6.38
N GLN A 8 9.41 -27.68 5.08
CA GLN A 8 10.55 -27.56 4.16
C GLN A 8 10.78 -26.14 3.62
N ILE A 9 9.80 -25.22 3.80
CA ILE A 9 9.84 -23.85 3.25
C ILE A 9 10.09 -22.80 4.36
N SER A 10 10.12 -23.20 5.64
CA SER A 10 10.46 -22.27 6.72
C SER A 10 11.95 -21.94 6.64
N PRO A 11 12.34 -20.69 6.33
CA PRO A 11 13.75 -20.32 6.38
C PRO A 11 14.32 -20.63 7.76
N GLN A 12 15.51 -21.21 7.79
CA GLN A 12 16.20 -21.47 9.07
C GLN A 12 16.51 -20.13 9.70
N LEU A 13 15.98 -19.91 10.92
CA LEU A 13 16.32 -18.71 11.68
C LEU A 13 17.81 -18.76 12.03
N THR A 14 18.48 -17.64 11.91
CA THR A 14 19.88 -17.47 12.23
C THR A 14 20.12 -17.76 13.73
N PRO A 15 21.17 -18.51 14.12
CA PRO A 15 21.54 -18.67 15.52
C PRO A 15 22.04 -17.35 16.12
N PRO A 16 21.96 -17.16 17.46
CA PRO A 16 22.48 -15.96 18.11
C PRO A 16 23.97 -15.77 17.81
N ASN A 17 24.35 -14.51 17.56
CA ASN A 17 25.76 -14.14 17.45
C ASN A 17 26.43 -13.99 18.84
N GLU A 18 27.72 -13.70 18.86
CA GLU A 18 28.48 -13.48 20.12
C GLU A 18 27.92 -12.34 20.99
N ARG A 19 27.12 -11.43 20.41
CA ARG A 19 26.46 -10.30 21.10
C ARG A 19 25.09 -10.67 21.68
N GLY A 20 24.64 -11.93 21.52
CA GLY A 20 23.42 -12.47 22.10
C GLY A 20 22.13 -12.17 21.35
N TYR A 21 22.20 -11.72 20.12
CA TYR A 21 21.04 -11.53 19.22
C TYR A 21 21.25 -12.21 17.86
N GLU A 22 20.14 -12.54 17.21
CA GLU A 22 20.12 -13.22 15.91
C GLU A 22 20.10 -12.23 14.73
N TYR A 23 19.44 -11.07 14.91
CA TYR A 23 19.25 -10.06 13.88
C TYR A 23 19.61 -8.68 14.37
N ASP A 24 20.24 -7.87 13.53
CA ASP A 24 20.44 -6.44 13.81
C ASP A 24 19.11 -5.70 13.78
N LEU A 25 18.21 -6.09 12.87
CA LEU A 25 16.92 -5.47 12.66
C LEU A 25 15.82 -6.50 12.46
N VAL A 26 14.70 -6.33 13.17
CA VAL A 26 13.45 -7.02 12.85
C VAL A 26 12.43 -5.99 12.34
N ILE A 27 11.88 -6.23 11.14
CA ILE A 27 10.81 -5.43 10.56
C ILE A 27 9.51 -6.24 10.69
N VAL A 28 8.52 -5.69 11.38
CA VAL A 28 7.21 -6.34 11.58
C VAL A 28 6.20 -5.72 10.63
N GLY A 29 5.71 -6.53 9.70
CA GLY A 29 4.79 -6.15 8.63
C GLY A 29 5.45 -6.20 7.25
N GLY A 30 5.06 -7.17 6.42
CA GLY A 30 5.49 -7.37 5.04
C GLY A 30 4.58 -6.66 4.02
N GLY A 31 3.98 -5.52 4.39
CA GLY A 31 3.30 -4.62 3.48
C GLY A 31 4.30 -3.78 2.66
N ILE A 32 3.78 -2.89 1.80
CA ILE A 32 4.59 -2.03 0.92
C ILE A 32 5.71 -1.32 1.72
N ILE A 33 5.40 -0.78 2.90
CA ILE A 33 6.38 0.00 3.71
C ILE A 33 7.48 -0.90 4.26
N GLY A 34 7.14 -2.04 4.88
CA GLY A 34 8.14 -2.95 5.45
C GLY A 34 9.03 -3.58 4.38
N LEU A 35 8.43 -3.98 3.25
CA LEU A 35 9.18 -4.50 2.10
C LEU A 35 10.09 -3.44 1.49
N THR A 36 9.62 -2.18 1.36
CA THR A 36 10.44 -1.08 0.85
C THR A 36 11.64 -0.83 1.75
N LEU A 37 11.44 -0.82 3.09
CA LEU A 37 12.53 -0.65 4.04
C LEU A 37 13.54 -1.80 3.96
N ALA A 38 13.07 -3.05 3.95
CA ALA A 38 13.92 -4.23 3.82
C ALA A 38 14.74 -4.19 2.52
N SER A 39 14.09 -3.82 1.40
CA SER A 39 14.73 -3.68 0.09
C SER A 39 15.78 -2.57 0.07
N ALA A 40 15.50 -1.43 0.69
CA ALA A 40 16.42 -0.30 0.78
C ALA A 40 17.70 -0.61 1.60
N LEU A 41 17.60 -1.57 2.50
CA LEU A 41 18.72 -2.00 3.37
C LEU A 41 19.48 -3.22 2.81
N LYS A 42 19.25 -3.63 1.56
CA LYS A 42 19.86 -4.81 0.94
C LYS A 42 21.39 -4.85 1.02
N ASP A 43 22.03 -3.70 0.90
CA ASP A 43 23.49 -3.56 0.86
C ASP A 43 24.07 -2.99 2.18
N SER A 44 23.28 -2.91 3.25
CA SER A 44 23.68 -2.30 4.51
C SER A 44 24.62 -3.15 5.36
N GLY A 45 24.76 -4.44 5.05
CA GLY A 45 25.49 -5.41 5.89
C GLY A 45 24.75 -5.79 7.19
N LEU A 46 23.53 -5.26 7.43
CA LEU A 46 22.70 -5.64 8.57
C LEU A 46 22.02 -6.99 8.31
N SER A 47 21.97 -7.83 9.33
CA SER A 47 21.10 -9.01 9.32
C SER A 47 19.67 -8.63 9.65
N ILE A 48 18.73 -8.88 8.72
CA ILE A 48 17.35 -8.42 8.80
C ILE A 48 16.37 -9.58 8.81
N LEU A 49 15.43 -9.58 9.75
CA LEU A 49 14.26 -10.45 9.71
C LEU A 49 13.02 -9.63 9.39
N LEU A 50 12.37 -9.94 8.29
CA LEU A 50 11.07 -9.37 7.90
C LEU A 50 9.95 -10.37 8.18
N ILE A 51 8.95 -9.97 8.96
CA ILE A 51 7.87 -10.84 9.42
C ILE A 51 6.54 -10.33 8.85
N GLU A 52 5.76 -11.24 8.22
CA GLU A 52 4.42 -10.94 7.73
C GLU A 52 3.42 -12.01 8.19
N ALA A 53 2.35 -11.57 8.83
CA ALA A 53 1.33 -12.46 9.39
C ALA A 53 0.40 -13.09 8.33
N LYS A 54 0.15 -12.38 7.24
CA LYS A 54 -0.79 -12.81 6.20
C LYS A 54 -0.04 -13.58 5.11
N VAL A 55 -0.68 -14.64 4.60
CA VAL A 55 -0.18 -15.32 3.40
C VAL A 55 -0.02 -14.33 2.26
N ALA A 56 1.06 -14.42 1.52
CA ALA A 56 1.43 -13.47 0.46
C ALA A 56 0.27 -13.23 -0.55
N SER A 57 -0.43 -14.28 -0.96
CA SER A 57 -1.59 -14.20 -1.88
C SER A 57 -2.75 -13.35 -1.31
N VAL A 58 -3.00 -13.39 -0.01
CA VAL A 58 -4.05 -12.60 0.65
C VAL A 58 -3.62 -11.13 0.81
N ALA A 59 -2.34 -10.89 1.02
CA ALA A 59 -1.81 -9.52 1.10
C ALA A 59 -1.90 -8.79 -0.24
N VAL A 60 -1.71 -9.50 -1.35
CA VAL A 60 -1.79 -8.97 -2.72
C VAL A 60 -3.22 -8.64 -3.15
N ALA A 61 -4.23 -9.38 -2.68
CA ALA A 61 -5.63 -9.28 -3.12
C ALA A 61 -6.42 -8.05 -2.60
N LYS A 62 -5.73 -7.06 -2.04
CA LYS A 62 -6.38 -5.86 -1.51
C LYS A 62 -6.79 -4.88 -2.60
N GLY A 63 -7.83 -4.96 -3.31
CA GLY A 63 -8.30 -4.04 -4.35
C GLY A 63 -8.12 -2.52 -4.12
N GLN A 64 -6.96 -2.11 -3.61
CA GLN A 64 -6.57 -0.72 -3.32
C GLN A 64 -5.64 -0.21 -4.42
N ALA A 65 -5.73 1.07 -4.73
CA ALA A 65 -4.76 1.76 -5.56
C ALA A 65 -4.32 3.07 -4.88
N TYR A 66 -3.13 3.51 -5.21
CA TYR A 66 -2.47 4.66 -4.59
C TYR A 66 -2.01 5.65 -5.65
N ALA A 67 -2.11 6.92 -5.32
CA ALA A 67 -1.32 7.94 -6.00
C ALA A 67 0.13 7.83 -5.49
N VAL A 68 1.04 7.49 -6.39
CA VAL A 68 2.48 7.37 -6.10
C VAL A 68 3.15 8.67 -6.47
N HIS A 69 3.65 9.37 -5.46
CA HIS A 69 4.32 10.64 -5.65
C HIS A 69 5.67 10.46 -6.35
N LYS A 70 6.13 11.47 -7.10
CA LYS A 70 7.44 11.43 -7.81
C LYS A 70 8.60 11.06 -6.87
N LEU A 71 8.62 11.61 -5.65
CA LEU A 71 9.64 11.24 -4.67
C LEU A 71 9.63 9.74 -4.33
N SER A 72 8.45 9.12 -4.26
CA SER A 72 8.34 7.67 -4.00
C SER A 72 8.88 6.86 -5.18
N SER A 73 8.67 7.30 -6.43
CA SER A 73 9.27 6.62 -7.59
C SER A 73 10.80 6.66 -7.56
N LEU A 74 11.39 7.81 -7.18
CA LEU A 74 12.84 7.95 -7.03
C LEU A 74 13.41 7.01 -5.95
N ILE A 75 12.67 6.78 -4.86
CA ILE A 75 13.06 5.79 -3.84
C ILE A 75 13.07 4.38 -4.45
N TYR A 76 12.04 3.99 -5.19
CA TYR A 76 11.97 2.68 -5.85
C TYR A 76 13.02 2.52 -6.96
N GLU A 77 13.36 3.59 -7.68
CA GLU A 77 14.47 3.63 -8.62
C GLU A 77 15.80 3.38 -7.92
N GLY A 78 16.08 4.10 -6.82
CA GLY A 78 17.29 3.94 -6.00
C GLY A 78 17.43 2.54 -5.38
N ILE A 79 16.33 1.89 -5.02
CA ILE A 79 16.30 0.49 -4.58
C ILE A 79 16.60 -0.47 -5.74
N GLY A 80 16.21 -0.11 -6.98
CA GLY A 80 16.34 -0.95 -8.19
C GLY A 80 15.11 -1.84 -8.44
N VAL A 81 13.92 -1.46 -7.95
CA VAL A 81 12.69 -2.23 -8.14
C VAL A 81 11.70 -1.56 -9.11
N TRP A 82 11.94 -0.27 -9.45
CA TRP A 82 11.02 0.56 -10.21
C TRP A 82 10.69 0.01 -11.60
N ASP A 83 11.66 -0.49 -12.35
CA ASP A 83 11.47 -1.04 -13.69
C ASP A 83 10.49 -2.23 -13.72
N LYS A 84 10.35 -2.95 -12.62
CA LYS A 84 9.39 -4.05 -12.47
C LYS A 84 7.97 -3.56 -12.13
N MET A 85 7.86 -2.38 -11.53
CA MET A 85 6.59 -1.74 -11.19
C MET A 85 6.01 -0.97 -12.38
N LEU A 86 6.85 -0.25 -13.13
CA LEU A 86 6.47 0.71 -14.16
C LEU A 86 5.51 0.15 -15.23
N PRO A 87 5.65 -1.08 -15.74
CA PRO A 87 4.73 -1.65 -16.74
C PRO A 87 3.30 -1.89 -16.21
N GLN A 88 3.11 -1.90 -14.89
CA GLN A 88 1.85 -2.25 -14.23
C GLN A 88 1.12 -1.04 -13.64
N ILE A 89 1.65 0.16 -13.82
CA ILE A 89 1.12 1.40 -13.24
C ILE A 89 0.81 2.43 -14.33
N ALA A 90 -0.06 3.38 -14.03
CA ALA A 90 -0.34 4.49 -14.95
C ALA A 90 0.35 5.76 -14.47
N LYS A 91 0.98 6.50 -15.37
CA LYS A 91 1.43 7.86 -15.10
C LYS A 91 0.27 8.85 -15.30
N TYR A 92 0.29 9.95 -14.55
CA TYR A 92 -0.52 11.10 -14.88
C TYR A 92 0.36 12.32 -15.16
N CYS A 93 0.01 13.00 -16.25
CA CYS A 93 0.73 14.17 -16.75
C CYS A 93 -0.06 15.46 -16.56
N ARG A 94 -1.29 15.32 -16.07
CA ARG A 94 -2.21 16.42 -15.83
C ARG A 94 -3.05 16.14 -14.60
N VAL A 95 -3.25 17.16 -13.77
CA VAL A 95 -4.19 17.14 -12.67
C VAL A 95 -5.18 18.27 -12.89
N ARG A 96 -6.46 17.94 -12.88
CA ARG A 96 -7.53 18.89 -13.12
C ARG A 96 -8.44 18.99 -11.92
N LEU A 97 -8.42 20.16 -11.27
CA LEU A 97 -9.26 20.49 -10.12
C LEU A 97 -10.47 21.30 -10.57
N SER A 98 -11.63 20.90 -10.14
CA SER A 98 -12.90 21.61 -10.46
C SER A 98 -13.83 21.60 -9.26
N ASP A 99 -14.76 22.52 -9.25
CA ASP A 99 -15.88 22.56 -8.32
C ASP A 99 -17.15 22.07 -9.02
N ALA A 100 -18.07 21.47 -8.27
CA ALA A 100 -19.32 20.96 -8.83
C ALA A 100 -20.28 22.06 -9.24
N ASP A 101 -20.28 23.18 -8.51
CA ASP A 101 -21.23 24.28 -8.62
C ASP A 101 -20.67 25.45 -9.42
N TYR A 102 -19.35 25.46 -9.70
CA TYR A 102 -18.68 26.56 -10.42
C TYR A 102 -17.96 26.06 -11.67
N PRO A 103 -17.96 26.84 -12.77
CA PRO A 103 -17.37 26.41 -14.05
C PRO A 103 -15.83 26.48 -14.07
N ASN A 104 -15.24 27.09 -13.06
CA ASN A 104 -13.78 27.31 -13.03
C ASN A 104 -13.00 26.01 -12.82
N VAL A 105 -11.88 25.91 -13.52
CA VAL A 105 -10.97 24.76 -13.45
C VAL A 105 -9.56 25.25 -13.20
N VAL A 106 -8.87 24.62 -12.27
CA VAL A 106 -7.42 24.77 -12.08
C VAL A 106 -6.75 23.53 -12.67
N GLU A 107 -5.75 23.73 -13.50
CA GLU A 107 -5.04 22.64 -14.15
C GLU A 107 -3.54 22.76 -13.83
N PHE A 108 -2.94 21.61 -13.47
CA PHE A 108 -1.51 21.43 -13.33
C PHE A 108 -1.06 20.46 -14.40
N THR A 109 0.02 20.81 -15.08
CA THR A 109 0.60 20.03 -16.18
C THR A 109 2.08 19.73 -15.91
N THR A 110 2.64 18.84 -16.69
CA THR A 110 4.08 18.54 -16.67
C THR A 110 4.95 19.76 -16.98
N ASP A 111 4.43 20.71 -17.76
CA ASP A 111 5.15 21.93 -18.15
C ASP A 111 5.33 22.88 -16.97
N ASP A 112 4.42 22.87 -16.00
CA ASP A 112 4.50 23.73 -14.81
C ASP A 112 5.72 23.44 -13.93
N ILE A 113 6.21 22.21 -13.96
CA ILE A 113 7.35 21.77 -13.14
C ILE A 113 8.48 21.13 -13.97
N ASN A 114 8.38 21.19 -15.30
CA ASN A 114 9.36 20.66 -16.26
C ASN A 114 9.76 19.20 -15.95
N THR A 115 8.78 18.32 -15.85
CA THR A 115 8.98 16.87 -15.62
C THR A 115 8.17 16.07 -16.63
N PRO A 116 8.56 14.81 -16.96
CA PRO A 116 7.83 13.97 -17.91
C PRO A 116 6.49 13.45 -17.36
N GLU A 117 6.29 13.49 -16.04
CA GLU A 117 5.05 13.13 -15.34
C GLU A 117 4.93 13.87 -14.01
N LEU A 118 3.68 14.08 -13.54
CA LEU A 118 3.39 14.64 -12.21
C LEU A 118 3.42 13.55 -11.11
N GLY A 119 3.17 12.33 -11.49
CA GLY A 119 3.16 11.17 -10.60
C GLY A 119 2.53 9.95 -11.27
N TYR A 120 2.21 8.97 -10.45
CA TYR A 120 1.70 7.69 -10.92
C TYR A 120 0.51 7.22 -10.09
N VAL A 121 -0.29 6.32 -10.67
CA VAL A 121 -1.33 5.58 -9.96
C VAL A 121 -1.04 4.11 -10.09
N ALA A 122 -0.95 3.44 -8.95
CA ALA A 122 -0.59 2.04 -8.86
C ALA A 122 -1.62 1.26 -8.04
N GLU A 123 -2.09 0.15 -8.55
CA GLU A 123 -2.84 -0.83 -7.75
C GLU A 123 -1.89 -1.47 -6.72
N HIS A 124 -2.43 -1.87 -5.58
CA HIS A 124 -1.64 -2.43 -4.46
C HIS A 124 -0.71 -3.56 -4.91
N GLN A 125 -1.22 -4.46 -5.75
CA GLN A 125 -0.46 -5.59 -6.28
C GLN A 125 0.74 -5.15 -7.12
N ALA A 126 0.58 -4.10 -7.93
CA ALA A 126 1.63 -3.59 -8.80
C ALA A 126 2.85 -3.04 -8.04
N LEU A 127 2.67 -2.65 -6.78
CA LEU A 127 3.75 -2.25 -5.88
C LEU A 127 4.24 -3.43 -5.02
N LEU A 128 3.32 -4.21 -4.48
CA LEU A 128 3.65 -5.23 -3.48
C LEU A 128 4.41 -6.41 -4.08
N GLN A 129 3.93 -6.97 -5.20
CA GLN A 129 4.53 -8.16 -5.80
C GLN A 129 6.00 -7.95 -6.22
N PRO A 130 6.36 -6.87 -6.94
CA PRO A 130 7.76 -6.61 -7.26
C PRO A 130 8.66 -6.46 -6.03
N LEU A 131 8.16 -5.88 -4.93
CA LEU A 131 8.90 -5.76 -3.69
C LEU A 131 9.09 -7.12 -3.00
N GLN A 132 8.07 -7.97 -2.99
CA GLN A 132 8.17 -9.33 -2.46
C GLN A 132 9.20 -10.16 -3.23
N ASP A 133 9.13 -10.13 -4.55
CA ASP A 133 10.08 -10.83 -5.42
C ASP A 133 11.51 -10.30 -5.24
N PHE A 134 11.65 -9.01 -5.02
CA PHE A 134 12.94 -8.37 -4.81
C PHE A 134 13.57 -8.80 -3.48
N VAL A 135 12.81 -8.72 -2.39
CA VAL A 135 13.28 -9.07 -1.03
C VAL A 135 13.72 -10.52 -0.92
N GLN A 136 13.06 -11.46 -1.62
CA GLN A 136 13.44 -12.88 -1.65
C GLN A 136 14.86 -13.11 -2.21
N ASN A 137 15.39 -12.17 -2.98
CA ASN A 137 16.73 -12.22 -3.56
C ASN A 137 17.76 -11.37 -2.76
N CYS A 138 17.38 -10.80 -1.61
CA CYS A 138 18.29 -10.05 -0.75
C CYS A 138 18.96 -10.99 0.25
N PRO A 139 20.29 -11.25 0.16
CA PRO A 139 20.96 -12.28 0.96
C PRO A 139 21.01 -11.95 2.46
N ASN A 140 20.86 -10.67 2.83
CA ASN A 140 20.87 -10.20 4.20
C ASN A 140 19.47 -10.12 4.83
N VAL A 141 18.41 -10.48 4.08
CA VAL A 141 17.02 -10.42 4.55
C VAL A 141 16.43 -11.84 4.64
N THR A 142 16.05 -12.23 5.83
CA THR A 142 15.21 -13.42 6.05
C THR A 142 13.74 -13.00 6.02
N TYR A 143 12.99 -13.44 5.01
CA TYR A 143 11.55 -13.13 4.90
C TYR A 143 10.72 -14.29 5.46
N LEU A 144 10.00 -14.06 6.55
CA LEU A 144 9.18 -15.04 7.25
C LEU A 144 7.69 -14.72 7.05
N CYS A 145 7.01 -15.52 6.26
CA CYS A 145 5.61 -15.36 5.87
C CYS A 145 4.98 -16.73 5.55
N PRO A 146 3.86 -17.14 6.17
CA PRO A 146 3.14 -16.44 7.23
C PRO A 146 3.79 -16.64 8.62
N ALA A 147 3.92 -15.57 9.39
CA ALA A 147 4.36 -15.60 10.78
C ALA A 147 3.83 -14.36 11.53
N GLU A 148 3.41 -14.55 12.77
CA GLU A 148 2.80 -13.50 13.57
C GLU A 148 3.64 -13.17 14.78
N VAL A 149 3.91 -11.89 15.03
CA VAL A 149 4.51 -11.44 16.28
C VAL A 149 3.42 -11.38 17.34
N VAL A 150 3.59 -12.18 18.39
CA VAL A 150 2.60 -12.30 19.48
C VAL A 150 3.02 -11.55 20.73
N ASN A 151 4.32 -11.32 20.94
CA ASN A 151 4.82 -10.59 22.09
C ASN A 151 6.17 -9.93 21.79
N THR A 152 6.47 -8.82 22.48
CA THR A 152 7.76 -8.14 22.44
C THR A 152 8.18 -7.73 23.84
N GLN A 153 9.42 -8.07 24.23
CA GLN A 153 10.00 -7.69 25.51
C GLN A 153 11.23 -6.83 25.27
N TYR A 154 11.15 -5.57 25.71
CA TYR A 154 12.21 -4.57 25.55
C TYR A 154 13.19 -4.67 26.72
N GLN A 155 14.45 -4.88 26.42
CA GLN A 155 15.58 -4.85 27.36
C GLN A 155 16.50 -3.70 26.95
N GLN A 156 17.49 -3.39 27.77
CA GLN A 156 18.33 -2.19 27.58
C GLN A 156 18.95 -2.10 26.17
N ASN A 157 19.41 -3.20 25.59
CA ASN A 157 20.11 -3.24 24.30
C ASN A 157 19.55 -4.27 23.31
N ILE A 158 18.54 -5.03 23.68
CA ILE A 158 18.01 -6.15 22.92
C ILE A 158 16.49 -6.18 23.09
N VAL A 159 15.79 -6.52 22.01
CA VAL A 159 14.35 -6.82 22.04
C VAL A 159 14.19 -8.32 21.80
N ALA A 160 13.52 -9.02 22.71
CA ALA A 160 13.08 -10.39 22.51
C ALA A 160 11.69 -10.36 21.88
N ILE A 161 11.54 -11.07 20.75
CA ILE A 161 10.32 -11.09 19.93
C ILE A 161 9.83 -12.53 19.87
N GLU A 162 8.63 -12.75 20.37
CA GLU A 162 7.96 -14.05 20.29
C GLU A 162 7.13 -14.12 19.01
N ILE A 163 7.41 -15.11 18.18
CA ILE A 163 6.84 -15.29 16.85
C ILE A 163 6.09 -16.61 16.81
N LYS A 164 4.83 -16.55 16.35
CA LYS A 164 4.02 -17.73 16.06
C LYS A 164 4.17 -18.10 14.58
N ILE A 165 4.67 -19.32 14.32
CA ILE A 165 4.80 -19.91 12.99
C ILE A 165 3.97 -21.19 13.00
N ALA A 166 2.87 -21.23 12.25
CA ALA A 166 1.84 -22.26 12.39
C ALA A 166 1.40 -22.36 13.86
N ASP A 167 1.58 -23.51 14.51
CA ASP A 167 1.22 -23.73 15.92
C ASP A 167 2.42 -23.71 16.89
N ARG A 168 3.59 -23.29 16.42
CA ARG A 168 4.81 -23.25 17.23
C ARG A 168 5.20 -21.82 17.55
N LEU A 169 5.58 -21.60 18.82
CA LEU A 169 6.19 -20.36 19.28
C LEU A 169 7.70 -20.45 19.18
N LYS A 170 8.33 -19.41 18.66
CA LYS A 170 9.79 -19.22 18.64
C LYS A 170 10.10 -17.82 19.13
N THR A 171 11.18 -17.71 19.90
CA THR A 171 11.71 -16.41 20.33
C THR A 171 12.97 -16.09 19.51
N VAL A 172 13.00 -14.89 18.94
CA VAL A 172 14.20 -14.30 18.32
C VAL A 172 14.58 -13.04 19.07
N ARG A 173 15.86 -12.67 19.02
CA ARG A 173 16.38 -11.45 19.62
C ARG A 173 16.92 -10.53 18.56
N SER A 174 16.68 -9.24 18.71
CA SER A 174 17.13 -8.21 17.80
C SER A 174 17.62 -6.98 18.54
N LYS A 175 18.53 -6.26 17.92
CA LYS A 175 19.00 -4.97 18.42
C LYS A 175 17.93 -3.88 18.26
N LEU A 176 17.15 -3.94 17.18
CA LEU A 176 16.11 -2.95 16.86
C LEU A 176 14.88 -3.65 16.26
N VAL A 177 13.69 -3.16 16.61
CA VAL A 177 12.42 -3.54 15.97
C VAL A 177 11.80 -2.33 15.30
N VAL A 178 11.43 -2.47 14.04
CA VAL A 178 10.65 -1.48 13.29
C VAL A 178 9.24 -2.00 13.07
N ALA A 179 8.26 -1.25 13.59
CA ALA A 179 6.85 -1.53 13.40
C ALA A 179 6.36 -0.97 12.05
N ALA A 180 6.15 -1.84 11.07
CA ALA A 180 5.52 -1.56 9.79
C ALA A 180 4.18 -2.33 9.64
N ASP A 181 3.57 -2.68 10.76
CA ASP A 181 2.40 -3.55 10.94
C ASP A 181 1.05 -2.84 10.76
N GLY A 182 1.08 -1.60 10.28
CA GLY A 182 -0.08 -0.84 9.84
C GLY A 182 -0.74 0.02 10.90
N SER A 183 -1.90 0.58 10.57
CA SER A 183 -2.58 1.59 11.39
C SER A 183 -3.03 1.08 12.77
N ARG A 184 -3.29 -0.22 12.90
CA ARG A 184 -3.69 -0.88 14.16
C ARG A 184 -2.54 -1.59 14.84
N SER A 185 -1.31 -1.12 14.67
CA SER A 185 -0.06 -1.69 15.14
C SER A 185 -0.11 -2.19 16.60
N PRO A 186 -0.03 -3.50 16.86
CA PRO A 186 0.16 -4.06 18.20
C PRO A 186 1.51 -3.66 18.81
N ILE A 187 2.55 -3.56 17.98
CA ILE A 187 3.90 -3.16 18.43
C ILE A 187 3.88 -1.73 18.99
N ARG A 188 3.25 -0.81 18.29
CA ARG A 188 3.04 0.58 18.78
C ARG A 188 2.33 0.60 20.13
N GLN A 189 1.25 -0.21 20.26
CA GLN A 189 0.49 -0.30 21.51
C GLN A 189 1.33 -0.88 22.64
N ALA A 190 2.08 -1.96 22.39
CA ALA A 190 2.96 -2.58 23.37
C ALA A 190 4.09 -1.65 23.82
N ALA A 191 4.58 -0.78 22.93
CA ALA A 191 5.55 0.25 23.24
C ALA A 191 4.97 1.47 23.99
N GLY A 192 3.67 1.50 24.29
CA GLY A 192 2.99 2.60 24.98
C GLY A 192 2.89 3.89 24.16
N ILE A 193 3.13 3.83 22.84
CA ILE A 193 3.06 5.00 21.95
C ILE A 193 1.58 5.33 21.68
N LYS A 194 1.16 6.46 22.17
CA LYS A 194 -0.22 6.94 22.04
C LYS A 194 -0.50 7.45 20.63
N THR A 195 -1.76 7.31 20.19
CA THR A 195 -2.25 7.97 18.99
C THR A 195 -3.19 9.10 19.37
N SER A 196 -3.14 10.19 18.61
CA SER A 196 -4.10 11.29 18.68
C SER A 196 -4.74 11.48 17.32
N GLY A 197 -5.97 11.98 17.29
CA GLY A 197 -6.69 12.22 16.05
C GLY A 197 -8.21 12.34 16.29
N TRP A 198 -8.93 12.55 15.21
CA TRP A 198 -10.38 12.63 15.20
C TRP A 198 -10.94 11.74 14.07
N LYS A 199 -12.19 11.39 14.17
CA LYS A 199 -12.92 10.70 13.11
C LYS A 199 -13.57 11.74 12.20
N TYR A 200 -13.38 11.59 10.90
CA TYR A 200 -14.16 12.34 9.92
C TYR A 200 -15.60 11.78 9.87
N TRP A 201 -16.55 12.65 9.58
CA TRP A 201 -17.96 12.31 9.39
C TRP A 201 -18.27 11.74 7.99
N GLN A 202 -17.25 11.44 7.24
CA GLN A 202 -17.29 10.99 5.84
C GLN A 202 -16.68 9.61 5.67
N SER A 203 -17.14 8.91 4.63
CA SER A 203 -16.58 7.65 4.12
C SER A 203 -16.17 7.81 2.66
N CYS A 204 -15.19 7.03 2.22
CA CYS A 204 -14.79 6.96 0.82
C CYS A 204 -15.32 5.66 0.21
N ILE A 205 -16.14 5.79 -0.84
CA ILE A 205 -16.52 4.68 -1.72
C ILE A 205 -15.45 4.60 -2.80
N VAL A 206 -15.01 3.40 -3.10
CA VAL A 206 -14.02 3.16 -4.16
C VAL A 206 -14.58 2.19 -5.18
N ALA A 207 -14.40 2.54 -6.47
CA ALA A 207 -14.84 1.74 -7.59
C ALA A 207 -13.79 1.75 -8.72
N PHE A 208 -13.86 0.77 -9.58
CA PHE A 208 -13.11 0.73 -10.83
C PHE A 208 -14.09 0.86 -11.98
N VAL A 209 -13.78 1.73 -12.93
CA VAL A 209 -14.61 1.95 -14.10
C VAL A 209 -13.76 1.97 -15.36
N LYS A 210 -14.38 1.66 -16.48
CA LYS A 210 -13.79 1.81 -17.80
C LYS A 210 -14.57 2.89 -18.57
N PRO A 211 -13.97 4.04 -18.81
CA PRO A 211 -14.61 5.09 -19.60
C PRO A 211 -14.58 4.78 -21.11
N GLU A 212 -15.58 5.25 -21.83
CA GLU A 212 -15.68 5.12 -23.29
C GLU A 212 -14.52 5.83 -24.00
N LYS A 213 -14.19 7.04 -23.55
CA LYS A 213 -13.07 7.84 -24.09
C LYS A 213 -11.82 7.64 -23.26
N PRO A 214 -10.63 7.78 -23.86
CA PRO A 214 -9.37 7.63 -23.12
C PRO A 214 -9.21 8.70 -22.03
N HIS A 215 -8.69 8.30 -20.86
CA HIS A 215 -8.40 9.21 -19.74
C HIS A 215 -7.22 10.16 -20.01
N ASN A 216 -6.44 9.95 -21.07
CA ASN A 216 -5.32 10.81 -21.50
C ASN A 216 -4.33 11.16 -20.37
N ASN A 217 -4.06 10.21 -19.49
CA ASN A 217 -3.17 10.37 -18.33
C ASN A 217 -3.53 11.60 -17.46
N THR A 218 -4.81 11.87 -17.31
CA THR A 218 -5.34 12.97 -16.50
C THR A 218 -5.94 12.43 -15.21
N ALA A 219 -5.52 12.98 -14.09
CA ALA A 219 -6.18 12.80 -12.79
C ALA A 219 -7.18 13.96 -12.58
N TYR A 220 -8.36 13.65 -12.14
CA TYR A 220 -9.40 14.63 -11.86
C TYR A 220 -9.73 14.62 -10.38
N GLU A 221 -9.91 15.82 -9.82
CA GLU A 221 -10.46 16.05 -8.49
C GLU A 221 -11.60 17.04 -8.61
N ARG A 222 -12.80 16.62 -8.26
CA ARG A 222 -13.99 17.49 -8.29
C ARG A 222 -14.53 17.66 -6.88
N PHE A 223 -14.60 18.89 -6.43
CA PHE A 223 -15.11 19.23 -5.12
C PHE A 223 -16.63 19.35 -5.16
N TRP A 224 -17.28 18.56 -4.31
CA TRP A 224 -18.71 18.61 -4.05
C TRP A 224 -18.94 19.05 -2.61
N SER A 225 -20.09 19.64 -2.31
CA SER A 225 -20.47 20.02 -0.95
C SER A 225 -20.46 18.83 0.03
N SER A 226 -20.71 17.61 -0.46
CA SER A 226 -20.67 16.36 0.31
C SER A 226 -19.27 15.78 0.47
N GLY A 227 -18.27 16.27 -0.26
CA GLY A 227 -16.88 15.81 -0.22
C GLY A 227 -16.24 15.70 -1.60
N PRO A 228 -14.93 15.49 -1.67
CA PRO A 228 -14.21 15.37 -2.92
C PRO A 228 -14.54 14.07 -3.67
N PHE A 229 -14.44 14.15 -5.00
CA PHE A 229 -14.64 13.06 -5.93
C PHE A 229 -13.44 13.00 -6.89
N ALA A 230 -12.61 11.97 -6.71
CA ALA A 230 -11.40 11.79 -7.51
C ALA A 230 -11.58 10.72 -8.59
N ILE A 231 -10.96 10.95 -9.75
CA ILE A 231 -10.85 10.03 -10.86
C ILE A 231 -9.37 9.87 -11.18
N LEU A 232 -8.84 8.68 -10.98
CA LEU A 232 -7.42 8.39 -11.14
C LEU A 232 -7.20 7.44 -12.31
N PRO A 233 -6.30 7.75 -13.27
CA PRO A 233 -6.02 6.89 -14.41
C PRO A 233 -5.34 5.59 -13.98
N LEU A 234 -5.70 4.48 -14.62
CA LEU A 234 -5.09 3.17 -14.45
C LEU A 234 -4.73 2.56 -15.81
N PRO A 235 -3.84 1.57 -15.87
CA PRO A 235 -3.53 0.86 -17.10
C PRO A 235 -4.78 0.25 -17.78
N GLY A 236 -4.76 0.16 -19.12
CA GLY A 236 -5.87 -0.44 -19.89
C GLY A 236 -7.09 0.45 -20.00
N ASN A 237 -6.92 1.77 -19.99
CA ASN A 237 -8.01 2.76 -20.04
C ASN A 237 -9.05 2.56 -18.93
N ARG A 238 -8.62 2.09 -17.76
CA ARG A 238 -9.44 2.03 -16.55
C ARG A 238 -9.24 3.28 -15.71
N CYS A 239 -10.19 3.57 -14.86
CA CYS A 239 -10.06 4.61 -13.84
C CYS A 239 -10.45 4.05 -12.49
N ARG A 240 -9.74 4.51 -11.45
CA ARG A 240 -10.18 4.35 -10.07
C ARG A 240 -10.96 5.58 -9.64
N ILE A 241 -12.12 5.34 -9.08
CA ILE A 241 -12.95 6.36 -8.45
C ILE A 241 -12.71 6.33 -6.95
N VAL A 242 -12.56 7.52 -6.35
CA VAL A 242 -12.61 7.73 -4.91
C VAL A 242 -13.70 8.77 -4.65
N TRP A 243 -14.83 8.32 -4.14
CA TRP A 243 -16.00 9.13 -3.88
C TRP A 243 -16.17 9.35 -2.38
N THR A 244 -15.87 10.53 -1.90
CA THR A 244 -16.06 10.89 -0.50
C THR A 244 -17.48 11.44 -0.29
N ALA A 245 -18.17 10.90 0.70
CA ALA A 245 -19.53 11.29 1.06
C ALA A 245 -19.77 11.15 2.58
N PRO A 246 -20.77 11.82 3.15
CA PRO A 246 -21.24 11.58 4.52
C PRO A 246 -21.52 10.08 4.75
N HIS A 247 -21.34 9.58 5.97
CA HIS A 247 -21.49 8.15 6.27
C HIS A 247 -22.82 7.56 5.81
N GLU A 248 -23.93 8.27 6.04
CA GLU A 248 -25.26 7.79 5.66
C GLU A 248 -25.47 7.78 4.15
N GLU A 249 -24.97 8.81 3.43
CA GLU A 249 -24.97 8.83 1.96
C GLU A 249 -24.13 7.70 1.39
N ALA A 250 -22.91 7.51 1.90
CA ALA A 250 -22.03 6.44 1.45
C ALA A 250 -22.67 5.04 1.68
N LYS A 251 -23.34 4.85 2.81
CA LYS A 251 -24.06 3.62 3.13
C LYS A 251 -25.24 3.39 2.16
N ALA A 252 -26.00 4.44 1.87
CA ALA A 252 -27.11 4.37 0.92
C ALA A 252 -26.63 4.02 -0.48
N LEU A 253 -25.55 4.65 -0.95
CA LEU A 253 -24.93 4.37 -2.25
C LEU A 253 -24.42 2.92 -2.35
N CYS A 254 -23.80 2.39 -1.29
CA CYS A 254 -23.35 0.99 -1.27
C CYS A 254 -24.51 -0.03 -1.20
N ALA A 255 -25.73 0.40 -0.90
CA ALA A 255 -26.92 -0.45 -0.89
C ALA A 255 -27.67 -0.49 -2.25
N LEU A 256 -27.28 0.37 -3.21
CA LEU A 256 -27.84 0.37 -4.55
C LEU A 256 -27.42 -0.89 -5.34
N ASN A 257 -28.25 -1.29 -6.30
CA ASN A 257 -27.81 -2.27 -7.29
C ASN A 257 -26.85 -1.60 -8.30
N ASP A 258 -26.18 -2.42 -9.12
CA ASP A 258 -25.13 -1.95 -10.04
C ASP A 258 -25.65 -0.88 -11.02
N GLU A 259 -26.86 -1.03 -11.57
CA GLU A 259 -27.46 -0.08 -12.49
C GLU A 259 -27.73 1.27 -11.82
N GLN A 260 -28.32 1.25 -10.64
CA GLN A 260 -28.59 2.47 -9.85
C GLN A 260 -27.30 3.14 -9.40
N PHE A 261 -26.31 2.36 -8.95
CA PHE A 261 -25.01 2.89 -8.56
C PHE A 261 -24.30 3.55 -9.75
N LEU A 262 -24.31 2.90 -10.92
CA LEU A 262 -23.71 3.46 -12.14
C LEU A 262 -24.39 4.74 -12.61
N ALA A 263 -25.72 4.86 -12.46
CA ALA A 263 -26.44 6.08 -12.77
C ALA A 263 -26.02 7.24 -11.85
N GLU A 264 -25.92 7.00 -10.54
CA GLU A 264 -25.46 8.00 -9.58
C GLU A 264 -23.98 8.37 -9.80
N LEU A 265 -23.14 7.38 -10.09
CA LEU A 265 -21.75 7.59 -10.42
C LEU A 265 -21.58 8.42 -11.69
N SER A 266 -22.32 8.12 -12.75
CA SER A 266 -22.28 8.84 -14.02
C SER A 266 -22.70 10.30 -13.86
N ARG A 267 -23.68 10.56 -13.02
CA ARG A 267 -24.11 11.94 -12.70
C ARG A 267 -22.99 12.74 -12.01
N ARG A 268 -22.22 12.12 -11.12
CA ARG A 268 -21.09 12.78 -10.45
C ARG A 268 -19.84 12.86 -11.33
N TYR A 269 -19.61 11.84 -12.10
CA TYR A 269 -18.45 11.73 -12.98
C TYR A 269 -18.50 12.81 -14.10
N GLY A 270 -19.70 13.05 -14.66
CA GLY A 270 -19.90 13.92 -15.81
C GLY A 270 -19.67 13.19 -17.13
N ASP A 271 -19.67 13.93 -18.22
CA ASP A 271 -19.64 13.43 -19.60
C ASP A 271 -18.26 13.55 -20.30
N GLN A 272 -17.26 14.09 -19.60
CA GLN A 272 -15.93 14.39 -20.17
C GLN A 272 -15.23 13.17 -20.79
N MET A 273 -15.47 11.98 -20.26
CA MET A 273 -14.88 10.73 -20.76
C MET A 273 -15.94 9.77 -21.36
N GLY A 274 -17.13 10.27 -21.68
CA GLY A 274 -18.21 9.49 -22.26
C GLY A 274 -18.90 8.57 -21.26
N LYS A 275 -19.53 7.50 -21.74
CA LYS A 275 -20.21 6.50 -20.91
C LYS A 275 -19.23 5.72 -20.07
N LEU A 276 -19.70 5.22 -18.91
CA LEU A 276 -18.95 4.37 -18.02
C LEU A 276 -19.44 2.92 -18.11
N GLU A 277 -18.49 1.99 -18.15
CA GLU A 277 -18.69 0.57 -17.88
C GLU A 277 -18.14 0.27 -16.48
N TYR A 278 -18.91 -0.49 -15.70
CA TYR A 278 -18.57 -0.89 -14.30
C TYR A 278 -18.17 -2.36 -14.26
#